data_26c1604543ffd39cae07ff417f40ddc1
#
_entry.id   26c1604543ffd39cae07ff417f40ddc1
#
_cell.length_a   1.000
_cell.length_b   1.000
_cell.length_c   1.000
_cell.angle_alpha   90.00
_cell.angle_beta   90.00
_cell.angle_gamma   90.00
#
_symmetry.space_group_name_H-M   'P 1'
#
loop_
_entity.id
_entity.type
_entity.pdbx_description
1 polymer ?
#
loop_
_entity_poly.entity_id
_entity_poly.type
_entity_poly.pdbx_seq_one_letter_code
_entity_poly.pdbx_strand_id
1 'polypeptide(L)'
;MNGFVLGGVSSGVGKTVATLSIIQALEDAGYAVQPAKAGPDFIDPSHHEAIAGRPSRTLDLWLCGEDGLRRNYARGEGDADGSHPSTRGTSSPAICVVEGVMGLYDGDGSSTAMVAEALDLPVVLVVDAKAGMESVAATALGFQQYAETIGRDIDVAGIVAQRAHGGRHEQGIRDALPDDLEFFGRIPPNPDLEIPDRHLGLEMGAEAALPREALREAAESLAAERLAAVADEPSAPKEPTSAADPVDATVAVADDAAFCFRYPATLERFRERAELVTFSPVAGDSVPDCDGVYLPGGYPELYAAELESAGTLAELGTLASEGLPVLGECGGLMAMSQSLTTAEGETSEMAGILPADVTMHDRYQALDHVELEATEGTLTANAGDRIRGHEFHYSSADVDADARFAFETVRGDGIDGGHDGLTEYNSLGTYVHVHPESGAFDRFLERLER
;
A
#
# COMPACT_ATOMS: atom_id res chain seq x y z
N MET A 1 -14.66 13.12 6.43
CA MET A 1 -13.41 13.53 7.16
C MET A 1 -12.61 14.45 6.25
N ASN A 2 -12.27 15.63 6.75
CA ASN A 2 -11.43 16.57 6.00
C ASN A 2 -10.02 16.01 5.81
N GLY A 3 -9.33 16.42 4.74
CA GLY A 3 -7.98 15.97 4.49
C GLY A 3 -7.20 16.86 3.53
N PHE A 4 -5.94 16.52 3.31
CA PHE A 4 -5.07 17.13 2.32
C PHE A 4 -4.06 16.09 1.78
N VAL A 5 -3.52 16.39 0.61
CA VAL A 5 -2.54 15.51 -0.05
C VAL A 5 -1.14 16.09 0.09
N LEU A 6 -0.19 15.27 0.50
CA LEU A 6 1.22 15.64 0.60
C LEU A 6 1.95 15.25 -0.69
N GLY A 7 2.14 16.21 -1.59
CA GLY A 7 2.86 16.02 -2.84
C GLY A 7 4.37 16.26 -2.70
N GLY A 8 5.19 15.56 -3.47
CA GLY A 8 6.63 15.80 -3.52
C GLY A 8 7.08 16.46 -4.81
N VAL A 9 8.14 17.25 -4.80
CA VAL A 9 8.75 17.79 -6.02
C VAL A 9 9.50 16.73 -6.83
N SER A 10 9.81 15.58 -6.20
CA SER A 10 10.43 14.42 -6.84
C SER A 10 10.30 13.19 -5.97
N SER A 11 10.64 12.02 -6.53
CA SER A 11 10.92 10.83 -5.71
C SER A 11 12.13 11.09 -4.80
N GLY A 12 12.14 10.51 -3.59
CA GLY A 12 13.23 10.65 -2.63
C GLY A 12 13.34 12.02 -1.96
N VAL A 13 12.39 12.93 -2.15
CA VAL A 13 12.40 14.26 -1.49
C VAL A 13 12.19 14.18 0.03
N GLY A 14 11.77 13.02 0.56
CA GLY A 14 11.50 12.80 1.98
C GLY A 14 10.02 12.98 2.36
N LYS A 15 9.10 12.60 1.46
CA LYS A 15 7.65 12.64 1.72
C LYS A 15 7.27 11.83 2.94
N THR A 16 7.77 10.59 3.06
CA THR A 16 7.43 9.69 4.17
C THR A 16 7.80 10.30 5.51
N VAL A 17 9.03 10.82 5.65
CA VAL A 17 9.46 11.53 6.87
C VAL A 17 8.58 12.75 7.15
N ALA A 18 8.23 13.52 6.10
CA ALA A 18 7.34 14.67 6.25
C ALA A 18 5.94 14.25 6.69
N THR A 19 5.38 13.18 6.10
CA THR A 19 4.09 12.61 6.48
C THR A 19 4.08 12.19 7.94
N LEU A 20 5.07 11.41 8.38
CA LEU A 20 5.17 10.94 9.76
C LEU A 20 5.33 12.10 10.76
N SER A 21 6.12 13.12 10.41
CA SER A 21 6.26 14.33 11.22
C SER A 21 4.97 15.15 11.30
N ILE A 22 4.21 15.22 10.21
CA ILE A 22 2.90 15.90 10.17
C ILE A 22 1.87 15.13 10.98
N ILE A 23 1.83 13.80 10.87
CA ILE A 23 0.96 12.95 11.70
C ILE A 23 1.26 13.22 13.18
N GLN A 24 2.53 13.18 13.58
CA GLN A 24 2.92 13.45 14.97
C GLN A 24 2.52 14.88 15.41
N ALA A 25 2.73 15.91 14.56
CA ALA A 25 2.36 17.29 14.88
C ALA A 25 0.86 17.48 15.08
N LEU A 26 0.04 16.87 14.22
CA LEU A 26 -1.43 16.93 14.32
C LEU A 26 -1.94 16.17 15.56
N GLU A 27 -1.37 15.00 15.88
CA GLU A 27 -1.71 14.25 17.09
C GLU A 27 -1.33 15.02 18.36
N ASP A 28 -0.15 15.63 18.40
CA ASP A 28 0.29 16.46 19.52
C ASP A 28 -0.61 17.71 19.70
N ALA A 29 -1.20 18.22 18.62
CA ALA A 29 -2.21 19.29 18.63
C ALA A 29 -3.63 18.80 19.01
N GLY A 30 -3.82 17.48 19.16
CA GLY A 30 -5.08 16.89 19.63
C GLY A 30 -6.04 16.43 18.52
N TYR A 31 -5.61 16.40 17.27
CA TYR A 31 -6.39 15.82 16.16
C TYR A 31 -6.24 14.29 16.12
N ALA A 32 -7.30 13.62 15.68
CA ALA A 32 -7.18 12.21 15.26
C ALA A 32 -6.71 12.18 13.80
N VAL A 33 -5.66 11.39 13.50
CA VAL A 33 -5.13 11.34 12.14
C VAL A 33 -5.44 10.00 11.49
N GLN A 34 -6.01 10.05 10.28
CA GLN A 34 -6.13 8.91 9.39
C GLN A 34 -5.05 9.03 8.32
N PRO A 35 -4.05 8.16 8.30
CA PRO A 35 -3.08 8.14 7.22
C PRO A 35 -3.66 7.48 5.97
N ALA A 36 -3.19 7.95 4.81
CA ALA A 36 -3.45 7.32 3.52
C ALA A 36 -2.22 7.42 2.62
N LYS A 37 -2.12 6.54 1.64
CA LYS A 37 -1.05 6.50 0.64
C LYS A 37 -1.64 6.54 -0.76
N ALA A 38 -1.21 7.49 -1.58
CA ALA A 38 -1.46 7.45 -3.01
C ALA A 38 -0.51 6.43 -3.67
N GLY A 39 -1.07 5.57 -4.52
CA GLY A 39 -0.32 4.49 -5.16
C GLY A 39 -0.32 3.17 -4.39
N PRO A 40 0.10 2.09 -5.08
CA PRO A 40 0.14 0.74 -4.54
C PRO A 40 1.45 0.50 -3.77
N ASP A 41 1.46 0.81 -2.49
CA ASP A 41 2.62 0.71 -1.61
C ASP A 41 2.23 -0.02 -0.32
N PHE A 42 3.14 -0.84 0.21
CA PHE A 42 2.98 -1.56 1.48
C PHE A 42 3.96 -1.10 2.55
N ILE A 43 5.06 -0.47 2.16
CA ILE A 43 6.15 -0.07 3.06
C ILE A 43 5.82 1.24 3.76
N ASP A 44 5.59 2.33 3.02
CA ASP A 44 5.20 3.61 3.60
C ASP A 44 3.94 3.48 4.48
N PRO A 45 2.86 2.76 4.05
CA PRO A 45 1.72 2.45 4.90
C PRO A 45 2.06 1.81 6.24
N SER A 46 3.05 0.92 6.31
CA SER A 46 3.48 0.29 7.56
C SER A 46 4.11 1.28 8.55
N HIS A 47 4.86 2.26 8.06
CA HIS A 47 5.38 3.36 8.87
C HIS A 47 4.27 4.30 9.35
N HIS A 48 3.29 4.57 8.48
CA HIS A 48 2.10 5.35 8.86
C HIS A 48 1.37 4.70 10.04
N GLU A 49 1.10 3.40 9.94
CA GLU A 49 0.42 2.63 10.99
C GLU A 49 1.22 2.61 12.29
N ALA A 50 2.55 2.44 12.23
CA ALA A 50 3.42 2.44 13.40
C ALA A 50 3.36 3.76 14.21
N ILE A 51 3.07 4.88 13.55
CA ILE A 51 2.96 6.20 14.20
C ILE A 51 1.52 6.53 14.56
N ALA A 52 0.58 6.46 13.61
CA ALA A 52 -0.82 6.83 13.80
C ALA A 52 -1.63 5.78 14.60
N GLY A 53 -1.13 4.54 14.73
CA GLY A 53 -1.88 3.44 15.36
C GLY A 53 -3.14 3.06 14.60
N ARG A 54 -3.23 3.38 13.31
CA ARG A 54 -4.33 3.08 12.40
C ARG A 54 -3.78 2.63 11.06
N PRO A 55 -4.41 1.64 10.39
CA PRO A 55 -4.03 1.23 9.05
C PRO A 55 -4.10 2.39 8.05
N SER A 56 -3.12 2.48 7.17
CA SER A 56 -3.09 3.49 6.10
C SER A 56 -3.98 3.07 4.94
N ARG A 57 -4.79 3.99 4.39
CA ARG A 57 -5.67 3.73 3.24
C ARG A 57 -4.89 3.78 1.93
N THR A 58 -5.06 2.81 1.07
CA THR A 58 -4.47 2.83 -0.28
C THR A 58 -5.40 3.56 -1.24
N LEU A 59 -4.91 4.61 -1.87
CA LEU A 59 -5.67 5.47 -2.77
C LEU A 59 -5.01 5.47 -4.15
N ASP A 60 -5.52 4.64 -5.05
CA ASP A 60 -4.97 4.48 -6.38
C ASP A 60 -6.08 4.41 -7.43
N LEU A 61 -6.00 5.28 -8.45
CA LEU A 61 -7.01 5.36 -9.49
C LEU A 61 -6.98 4.18 -10.46
N TRP A 62 -5.79 3.62 -10.70
CA TRP A 62 -5.66 2.45 -11.55
C TRP A 62 -6.31 1.22 -10.93
N LEU A 63 -6.04 0.97 -9.63
CA LEU A 63 -6.55 -0.18 -8.89
C LEU A 63 -8.03 -0.09 -8.56
N CYS A 64 -8.48 1.10 -8.16
CA CYS A 64 -9.80 1.30 -7.56
C CYS A 64 -10.80 2.00 -8.48
N GLY A 65 -10.33 2.69 -9.51
CA GLY A 65 -11.13 3.69 -10.20
C GLY A 65 -11.51 4.87 -9.29
N GLU A 66 -12.15 5.88 -9.83
CA GLU A 66 -12.45 7.13 -9.10
C GLU A 66 -13.44 6.91 -7.94
N ASP A 67 -14.52 6.17 -8.16
CA ASP A 67 -15.51 5.90 -7.10
C ASP A 67 -14.97 4.95 -6.03
N GLY A 68 -14.18 3.93 -6.41
CA GLY A 68 -13.51 3.03 -5.46
C GLY A 68 -12.48 3.76 -4.59
N LEU A 69 -11.72 4.67 -5.18
CA LEU A 69 -10.80 5.55 -4.45
C LEU A 69 -11.54 6.40 -3.41
N ARG A 70 -12.65 7.05 -3.78
CA ARG A 70 -13.49 7.84 -2.85
C ARG A 70 -14.13 6.98 -1.76
N ARG A 71 -14.60 5.75 -2.10
CA ARG A 71 -15.11 4.82 -1.09
C ARG A 71 -14.02 4.42 -0.10
N ASN A 72 -12.82 4.12 -0.58
CA ASN A 72 -11.71 3.72 0.28
C ASN A 72 -11.25 4.86 1.20
N TYR A 73 -11.27 6.10 0.70
CA TYR A 73 -11.05 7.29 1.53
C TYR A 73 -12.12 7.41 2.64
N ALA A 74 -13.39 7.28 2.28
CA ALA A 74 -14.50 7.40 3.22
C ALA A 74 -14.48 6.30 4.31
N ARG A 75 -13.97 5.09 4.01
CA ARG A 75 -13.78 4.01 5.01
C ARG A 75 -12.87 4.43 6.16
N GLY A 76 -11.96 5.40 5.95
CA GLY A 76 -11.11 5.97 7.00
C GLY A 76 -11.88 6.75 8.09
N GLU A 77 -13.15 7.09 7.87
CA GLU A 77 -13.98 7.78 8.87
C GLU A 77 -14.56 6.84 9.94
N GLY A 78 -14.70 5.55 9.62
CA GLY A 78 -15.24 4.54 10.51
C GLY A 78 -14.17 3.93 11.41
N ASP A 79 -14.57 3.50 12.60
CA ASP A 79 -13.82 2.46 13.33
C ASP A 79 -14.10 1.15 12.58
N ALA A 80 -13.19 0.78 11.69
CA ALA A 80 -13.37 -0.33 10.76
C ALA A 80 -13.41 -1.68 11.47
N ASP A 81 -14.01 -1.95 12.53
CA ASP A 81 -14.35 -3.24 13.13
C ASP A 81 -14.35 -3.32 14.68
N GLY A 82 -14.11 -2.21 15.39
CA GLY A 82 -14.04 -2.25 16.85
C GLY A 82 -12.84 -3.04 17.40
N SER A 83 -11.88 -3.46 16.57
CA SER A 83 -10.72 -4.26 16.97
C SER A 83 -9.52 -3.42 17.38
N HIS A 84 -9.48 -2.14 16.98
CA HIS A 84 -8.56 -1.20 17.60
C HIS A 84 -9.33 -0.40 18.65
N PRO A 85 -9.00 -0.53 19.94
CA PRO A 85 -9.52 0.39 20.92
C PRO A 85 -9.05 1.78 20.48
N SER A 86 -9.98 2.59 19.95
CA SER A 86 -9.77 4.02 19.90
C SER A 86 -9.49 4.41 21.35
N THR A 87 -8.20 4.56 21.67
CA THR A 87 -7.75 4.81 23.04
C THR A 87 -8.19 6.17 23.54
N ARG A 88 -9.08 6.83 22.81
CA ARG A 88 -9.70 8.08 23.25
C ARG A 88 -11.14 8.14 22.76
N GLY A 89 -12.06 7.91 23.66
CA GLY A 89 -13.44 8.34 23.53
C GLY A 89 -13.53 9.89 23.57
N THR A 90 -12.83 10.54 22.66
CA THR A 90 -12.83 11.97 22.43
C THR A 90 -13.38 12.21 21.03
N SER A 91 -14.38 13.08 20.95
CA SER A 91 -14.89 13.69 19.73
C SER A 91 -13.85 14.63 19.09
N SER A 92 -12.60 14.20 18.97
CA SER A 92 -11.55 14.97 18.32
C SER A 92 -11.83 15.01 16.80
N PRO A 93 -11.71 16.16 16.15
CA PRO A 93 -11.85 16.24 14.71
C PRO A 93 -10.79 15.36 14.03
N ALA A 94 -11.22 14.55 13.09
CA ALA A 94 -10.35 13.66 12.35
C ALA A 94 -9.85 14.34 11.06
N ILE A 95 -8.55 14.16 10.76
CA ILE A 95 -7.90 14.69 9.55
C ILE A 95 -7.25 13.54 8.80
N CYS A 96 -7.52 13.45 7.49
CA CYS A 96 -6.81 12.52 6.61
C CYS A 96 -5.54 13.18 6.04
N VAL A 97 -4.40 12.52 6.22
CA VAL A 97 -3.13 12.89 5.61
C VAL A 97 -2.79 11.88 4.53
N VAL A 98 -2.88 12.30 3.27
CA VAL A 98 -2.59 11.43 2.11
C VAL A 98 -1.16 11.63 1.66
N GLU A 99 -0.29 10.67 1.87
CA GLU A 99 1.06 10.70 1.31
C GLU A 99 1.03 10.39 -0.19
N GLY A 100 1.66 11.26 -0.98
CA GLY A 100 1.78 11.09 -2.42
C GLY A 100 2.83 10.06 -2.84
N VAL A 101 2.70 9.59 -4.08
CA VAL A 101 3.67 8.71 -4.76
C VAL A 101 4.60 9.55 -5.66
N MET A 102 5.85 9.16 -5.81
CA MET A 102 6.85 9.80 -6.70
C MET A 102 6.88 11.33 -6.60
N GLY A 103 7.03 12.05 -7.69
CA GLY A 103 6.76 13.49 -7.79
C GLY A 103 5.27 13.76 -8.00
N LEU A 104 4.80 14.96 -7.66
CA LEU A 104 3.37 15.33 -7.68
C LEU A 104 2.66 14.96 -8.99
N TYR A 105 3.32 15.15 -10.13
CA TYR A 105 2.75 14.93 -11.46
C TYR A 105 3.20 13.62 -12.12
N ASP A 106 4.13 12.89 -11.47
CA ASP A 106 4.69 11.67 -12.01
C ASP A 106 3.78 10.47 -11.73
N GLY A 107 3.67 9.58 -12.68
CA GLY A 107 2.89 8.35 -12.60
C GLY A 107 1.94 8.17 -13.77
N ASP A 108 1.93 6.96 -14.33
CA ASP A 108 1.05 6.55 -15.42
C ASP A 108 -0.19 5.85 -14.85
N GLY A 109 -1.37 6.40 -15.11
CA GLY A 109 -2.64 5.87 -14.63
C GLY A 109 -3.08 6.36 -13.24
N SER A 110 -2.15 6.69 -12.33
CA SER A 110 -2.45 7.23 -10.99
C SER A 110 -1.28 8.05 -10.46
N SER A 111 -1.29 9.37 -10.63
CA SER A 111 -0.33 10.27 -10.00
C SER A 111 -0.90 10.90 -8.74
N THR A 112 -0.03 11.45 -7.88
CA THR A 112 -0.45 12.22 -6.70
C THR A 112 -1.42 13.35 -7.06
N ALA A 113 -1.15 14.08 -8.15
CA ALA A 113 -2.03 15.15 -8.64
C ALA A 113 -3.40 14.62 -9.08
N MET A 114 -3.45 13.45 -9.73
CA MET A 114 -4.72 12.82 -10.11
C MET A 114 -5.54 12.38 -8.89
N VAL A 115 -4.89 11.88 -7.85
CA VAL A 115 -5.56 11.52 -6.59
C VAL A 115 -6.11 12.77 -5.90
N ALA A 116 -5.32 13.85 -5.83
CA ALA A 116 -5.77 15.13 -5.26
C ALA A 116 -6.99 15.69 -6.00
N GLU A 117 -6.94 15.72 -7.34
CA GLU A 117 -8.04 16.16 -8.21
C GLU A 117 -9.29 15.29 -8.04
N ALA A 118 -9.13 13.95 -8.01
CA ALA A 118 -10.26 13.03 -7.84
C ALA A 118 -10.95 13.16 -6.48
N LEU A 119 -10.22 13.52 -5.43
CA LEU A 119 -10.74 13.76 -4.09
C LEU A 119 -11.17 15.21 -3.87
N ASP A 120 -10.77 16.15 -4.73
CA ASP A 120 -10.96 17.59 -4.56
C ASP A 120 -10.29 18.09 -3.26
N LEU A 121 -9.06 17.61 -3.01
CA LEU A 121 -8.30 17.94 -1.80
C LEU A 121 -7.11 18.84 -2.12
N PRO A 122 -6.82 19.83 -1.23
CA PRO A 122 -5.66 20.70 -1.37
C PRO A 122 -4.34 19.92 -1.23
N VAL A 123 -3.31 20.41 -1.91
CA VAL A 123 -1.96 19.84 -1.92
C VAL A 123 -1.03 20.66 -1.05
N VAL A 124 -0.36 20.02 -0.11
CA VAL A 124 0.80 20.54 0.60
C VAL A 124 2.06 19.97 -0.06
N LEU A 125 2.91 20.83 -0.61
CA LEU A 125 4.07 20.39 -1.38
C LEU A 125 5.32 20.23 -0.50
N VAL A 126 5.96 19.07 -0.52
CA VAL A 126 7.26 18.83 0.12
C VAL A 126 8.36 19.24 -0.85
N VAL A 127 9.15 20.23 -0.45
CA VAL A 127 10.23 20.79 -1.27
C VAL A 127 11.59 20.62 -0.56
N ASP A 128 12.59 20.07 -1.26
CA ASP A 128 13.94 20.00 -0.72
C ASP A 128 14.54 21.40 -0.59
N ALA A 129 14.85 21.78 0.64
CA ALA A 129 15.40 23.09 0.96
C ALA A 129 16.84 23.02 1.47
N LYS A 130 17.54 21.89 1.32
CA LYS A 130 18.91 21.67 1.87
C LYS A 130 19.89 22.83 1.58
N ALA A 131 19.76 23.47 0.42
CA ALA A 131 20.68 24.51 -0.06
C ALA A 131 19.99 25.70 -0.73
N GLY A 132 18.66 25.85 -0.60
CA GLY A 132 17.89 26.89 -1.27
C GLY A 132 17.09 27.77 -0.30
N MET A 133 16.79 28.99 -0.70
CA MET A 133 15.79 29.89 -0.09
C MET A 133 14.82 30.37 -1.18
N GLU A 134 15.19 31.37 -1.96
CA GLU A 134 14.37 31.87 -3.09
C GLU A 134 14.09 30.78 -4.14
N SER A 135 15.05 29.85 -4.37
CA SER A 135 14.85 28.73 -5.30
C SER A 135 13.78 27.74 -4.81
N VAL A 136 13.54 27.62 -3.50
CA VAL A 136 12.45 26.83 -2.93
C VAL A 136 11.10 27.41 -3.34
N ALA A 137 10.95 28.73 -3.20
CA ALA A 137 9.75 29.45 -3.62
C ALA A 137 9.53 29.36 -5.15
N ALA A 138 10.60 29.52 -5.93
CA ALA A 138 10.50 29.35 -7.39
C ALA A 138 10.08 27.94 -7.80
N THR A 139 10.52 26.91 -7.10
CA THR A 139 10.12 25.53 -7.33
C THR A 139 8.62 25.34 -7.00
N ALA A 140 8.18 25.81 -5.83
CA ALA A 140 6.78 25.70 -5.40
C ALA A 140 5.83 26.41 -6.38
N LEU A 141 6.17 27.64 -6.77
CA LEU A 141 5.42 28.41 -7.77
C LEU A 141 5.38 27.69 -9.13
N GLY A 142 6.49 27.05 -9.53
CA GLY A 142 6.54 26.25 -10.76
C GLY A 142 5.57 25.09 -10.75
N PHE A 143 5.45 24.38 -9.61
CA PHE A 143 4.49 23.27 -9.45
C PHE A 143 3.04 23.76 -9.47
N GLN A 144 2.72 24.84 -8.78
CA GLN A 144 1.40 25.48 -8.81
C GLN A 144 1.03 25.91 -10.24
N GLN A 145 1.91 26.63 -10.92
CA GLN A 145 1.66 27.13 -12.28
C GLN A 145 1.60 26.03 -13.34
N TYR A 146 2.29 24.90 -13.09
CA TYR A 146 2.27 23.76 -14.00
C TYR A 146 0.89 23.08 -13.99
N ALA A 147 0.20 23.00 -12.86
CA ALA A 147 -1.19 22.50 -12.81
C ALA A 147 -2.10 23.24 -13.79
N GLU A 148 -2.09 24.57 -13.74
CA GLU A 148 -2.86 25.41 -14.66
C GLU A 148 -2.46 25.15 -16.14
N THR A 149 -1.15 25.02 -16.41
CA THR A 149 -0.61 24.81 -17.76
C THR A 149 -1.10 23.51 -18.38
N ILE A 150 -1.21 22.44 -17.60
CA ILE A 150 -1.68 21.13 -18.07
C ILE A 150 -3.18 20.90 -17.88
N GLY A 151 -3.90 21.92 -17.37
CA GLY A 151 -5.35 21.90 -17.19
C GLY A 151 -5.83 20.94 -16.07
N ARG A 152 -5.04 20.77 -15.02
CA ARG A 152 -5.46 20.04 -13.81
C ARG A 152 -6.04 21.00 -12.79
N ASP A 153 -7.15 20.62 -12.20
CA ASP A 153 -7.84 21.36 -11.15
C ASP A 153 -7.35 20.88 -9.78
N ILE A 154 -6.17 21.38 -9.37
CA ILE A 154 -5.59 21.13 -8.05
C ILE A 154 -5.16 22.44 -7.40
N ASP A 155 -5.40 22.56 -6.10
CA ASP A 155 -4.95 23.68 -5.29
C ASP A 155 -3.64 23.32 -4.56
N VAL A 156 -2.54 24.01 -4.86
CA VAL A 156 -1.29 23.92 -4.11
C VAL A 156 -1.32 24.97 -3.01
N ALA A 157 -1.79 24.59 -1.83
CA ALA A 157 -2.03 25.50 -0.70
C ALA A 157 -0.74 26.05 -0.07
N GLY A 158 0.39 25.37 -0.25
CA GLY A 158 1.66 25.81 0.31
C GLY A 158 2.70 24.70 0.42
N ILE A 159 3.74 24.93 1.26
CA ILE A 159 4.87 24.03 1.32
C ILE A 159 5.27 23.60 2.75
N VAL A 160 5.89 22.42 2.83
CA VAL A 160 6.78 21.99 3.91
C VAL A 160 8.21 21.91 3.35
N ALA A 161 9.14 22.62 4.00
CA ALA A 161 10.53 22.67 3.57
C ALA A 161 11.33 21.49 4.18
N GLN A 162 11.68 20.51 3.38
CA GLN A 162 12.45 19.33 3.80
C GLN A 162 13.93 19.65 3.89
N ARG A 163 14.64 19.14 4.92
CA ARG A 163 16.05 19.35 5.18
C ARG A 163 16.43 20.83 5.37
N ALA A 164 15.52 21.65 5.86
CA ALA A 164 15.73 23.08 6.06
C ALA A 164 16.30 23.39 7.45
N HIS A 165 17.33 24.24 7.51
CA HIS A 165 17.82 24.79 8.77
C HIS A 165 16.90 25.92 9.27
N GLY A 166 16.85 26.13 10.59
CA GLY A 166 16.10 27.23 11.19
C GLY A 166 16.75 28.59 11.03
N GLY A 167 16.17 29.63 11.69
CA GLY A 167 16.68 30.99 11.73
C GLY A 167 16.67 31.69 10.38
N ARG A 168 17.81 32.22 9.92
CA ARG A 168 17.88 32.95 8.64
C ARG A 168 17.49 32.16 7.43
N HIS A 169 17.72 30.84 7.44
CA HIS A 169 17.38 29.98 6.32
C HIS A 169 15.85 29.84 6.21
N GLU A 170 15.19 29.47 7.29
CA GLU A 170 13.75 29.40 7.37
C GLU A 170 13.08 30.74 7.02
N GLN A 171 13.58 31.83 7.62
CA GLN A 171 13.04 33.17 7.36
C GLN A 171 13.18 33.53 5.87
N GLY A 172 14.33 33.24 5.26
CA GLY A 172 14.55 33.51 3.84
C GLY A 172 13.66 32.72 2.90
N ILE A 173 13.31 31.46 3.26
CA ILE A 173 12.31 30.68 2.52
C ILE A 173 10.93 31.32 2.65
N ARG A 174 10.53 31.64 3.88
CA ARG A 174 9.22 32.26 4.19
C ARG A 174 9.03 33.60 3.47
N ASP A 175 10.05 34.45 3.50
CA ASP A 175 10.00 35.80 2.87
C ASP A 175 10.00 35.74 1.33
N ALA A 176 10.45 34.62 0.75
CA ALA A 176 10.49 34.44 -0.71
C ALA A 176 9.20 33.85 -1.29
N LEU A 177 8.36 33.21 -0.46
CA LEU A 177 7.10 32.63 -0.93
C LEU A 177 6.12 33.73 -1.34
N PRO A 178 5.40 33.57 -2.45
CA PRO A 178 4.27 34.44 -2.78
C PRO A 178 3.13 34.31 -1.76
N ASP A 179 2.26 35.34 -1.69
CA ASP A 179 1.23 35.46 -0.64
C ASP A 179 0.17 34.33 -0.71
N ASP A 180 0.02 33.67 -1.84
CA ASP A 180 -0.90 32.57 -2.10
C ASP A 180 -0.33 31.17 -1.83
N LEU A 181 0.95 31.09 -1.44
CA LEU A 181 1.59 29.85 -1.02
C LEU A 181 1.99 29.90 0.46
N GLU A 182 1.32 29.11 1.29
CA GLU A 182 1.57 29.10 2.73
C GLU A 182 2.86 28.31 3.08
N PHE A 183 3.60 28.81 4.08
CA PHE A 183 4.72 28.07 4.68
C PHE A 183 4.27 27.31 5.92
N PHE A 184 4.05 26.00 5.82
CA PHE A 184 3.58 25.17 6.93
C PHE A 184 4.68 24.74 7.91
N GLY A 185 5.92 25.05 7.59
CA GLY A 185 7.06 24.73 8.45
C GLY A 185 8.17 23.98 7.74
N ARG A 186 9.03 23.39 8.52
CA ARG A 186 10.21 22.70 8.02
C ARG A 186 10.48 21.37 8.73
N ILE A 187 11.15 20.47 8.05
CA ILE A 187 11.77 19.29 8.65
C ILE A 187 13.28 19.56 8.71
N PRO A 188 13.90 19.54 9.89
CA PRO A 188 15.34 19.74 10.02
C PRO A 188 16.12 18.56 9.43
N PRO A 189 17.36 18.75 8.94
CA PRO A 189 18.22 17.62 8.65
C PRO A 189 18.55 16.89 9.96
N ASN A 190 18.15 15.63 10.04
CA ASN A 190 18.39 14.77 11.20
C ASN A 190 18.65 13.33 10.71
N PRO A 191 19.84 12.76 10.96
CA PRO A 191 20.13 11.37 10.57
C PRO A 191 19.19 10.33 11.21
N ASP A 192 18.63 10.62 12.38
CA ASP A 192 17.69 9.72 13.07
C ASP A 192 16.31 9.66 12.38
N LEU A 193 16.07 10.50 11.37
CA LEU A 193 14.88 10.48 10.52
C LEU A 193 15.10 9.75 9.19
N GLU A 194 16.24 9.11 8.99
CA GLU A 194 16.48 8.28 7.82
C GLU A 194 15.87 6.89 8.04
N ILE A 195 14.98 6.46 7.12
CA ILE A 195 14.44 5.10 7.11
C ILE A 195 15.53 4.21 6.50
N PRO A 196 15.95 3.14 7.20
CA PRO A 196 17.00 2.27 6.67
C PRO A 196 16.60 1.59 5.37
N ASP A 197 17.55 1.56 4.43
CA ASP A 197 17.41 0.76 3.21
C ASP A 197 17.61 -0.72 3.52
N ARG A 198 16.82 -1.58 2.89
CA ARG A 198 16.97 -3.02 2.85
C ARG A 198 17.48 -3.43 1.47
N HIS A 199 18.06 -4.62 1.36
CA HIS A 199 18.55 -5.17 0.09
C HIS A 199 17.44 -5.21 -1.00
N LEU A 200 16.20 -5.44 -0.58
CA LEU A 200 15.01 -5.50 -1.45
C LEU A 200 13.97 -4.40 -1.09
N GLY A 201 14.40 -3.15 -0.89
CA GLY A 201 13.54 -2.03 -0.56
C GLY A 201 13.89 -1.35 0.76
N LEU A 202 12.88 -0.82 1.46
CA LEU A 202 13.02 -0.23 2.79
C LEU A 202 12.58 -1.24 3.86
N GLU A 203 13.06 -1.08 5.09
CA GLU A 203 12.55 -1.84 6.23
C GLU A 203 11.10 -1.45 6.56
N MET A 204 10.30 -2.41 7.02
CA MET A 204 8.91 -2.16 7.43
C MET A 204 8.86 -1.36 8.73
N GLY A 205 7.79 -0.59 8.93
CA GLY A 205 7.60 0.21 10.13
C GLY A 205 7.62 -0.55 11.45
N ALA A 206 7.27 -1.84 11.44
CA ALA A 206 7.37 -2.72 12.60
C ALA A 206 8.82 -3.16 12.90
N GLU A 207 9.70 -3.17 11.89
CA GLU A 207 11.09 -3.58 12.01
C GLU A 207 12.01 -2.40 12.34
N ALA A 208 11.79 -1.25 11.72
CA ALA A 208 12.59 -0.03 11.86
C ALA A 208 11.70 1.20 12.05
N ALA A 209 10.93 1.23 13.13
CA ALA A 209 10.18 2.42 13.49
C ALA A 209 11.11 3.61 13.75
N LEU A 210 10.85 4.75 13.12
CA LEU A 210 11.59 5.97 13.39
C LEU A 210 11.52 6.37 14.87
N PRO A 211 12.61 6.88 15.45
CA PRO A 211 12.61 7.31 16.85
C PRO A 211 11.57 8.40 17.10
N ARG A 212 10.62 8.12 17.99
CA ARG A 212 9.52 9.07 18.31
C ARG A 212 10.03 10.44 18.78
N GLU A 213 11.19 10.49 19.44
CA GLU A 213 11.82 11.75 19.86
C GLU A 213 12.23 12.60 18.66
N ALA A 214 12.87 12.00 17.65
CA ALA A 214 13.26 12.68 16.43
C ALA A 214 12.06 13.20 15.63
N LEU A 215 10.96 12.41 15.59
CA LEU A 215 9.70 12.85 14.97
C LEU A 215 9.06 14.03 15.73
N ARG A 216 9.06 14.02 17.06
CA ARG A 216 8.54 15.14 17.85
C ARG A 216 9.35 16.41 17.64
N GLU A 217 10.69 16.31 17.61
CA GLU A 217 11.56 17.45 17.30
C GLU A 217 11.27 18.03 15.92
N ALA A 218 11.03 17.20 14.92
CA ALA A 218 10.59 17.64 13.60
C ALA A 218 9.19 18.27 13.63
N ALA A 219 8.26 17.66 14.35
CA ALA A 219 6.88 18.11 14.52
C ALA A 219 6.78 19.52 15.16
N GLU A 220 7.64 19.84 16.12
CA GLU A 220 7.72 21.19 16.75
C GLU A 220 8.00 22.30 15.75
N SER A 221 8.59 21.98 14.60
CA SER A 221 8.91 22.93 13.53
C SER A 221 7.79 23.09 12.50
N LEU A 222 6.67 22.38 12.68
CA LEU A 222 5.50 22.38 11.80
C LEU A 222 4.33 23.19 12.42
N ALA A 223 3.55 23.80 11.56
CA ALA A 223 2.39 24.61 11.95
C ALA A 223 1.12 23.75 11.95
N ALA A 224 0.96 22.85 12.91
CA ALA A 224 -0.11 21.87 12.99
C ALA A 224 -1.52 22.48 12.81
N GLU A 225 -1.81 23.58 13.48
CA GLU A 225 -3.11 24.28 13.38
C GLU A 225 -3.40 24.83 11.96
N ARG A 226 -2.36 25.25 11.24
CA ARG A 226 -2.49 25.73 9.87
C ARG A 226 -2.63 24.55 8.88
N LEU A 227 -1.93 23.45 9.12
CA LEU A 227 -2.11 22.20 8.39
C LEU A 227 -3.53 21.65 8.60
N ALA A 228 -4.04 21.72 9.82
CA ALA A 228 -5.43 21.35 10.09
C ALA A 228 -6.46 22.28 9.41
N ALA A 229 -6.14 23.58 9.32
CA ALA A 229 -7.02 24.56 8.70
C ALA A 229 -7.06 24.48 7.17
N VAL A 230 -6.03 23.93 6.51
CA VAL A 230 -6.03 23.71 5.07
C VAL A 230 -6.78 22.45 4.65
N ALA A 231 -7.02 21.50 5.58
CA ALA A 231 -7.75 20.28 5.28
C ALA A 231 -9.20 20.59 4.87
N ASP A 232 -9.61 20.03 3.72
CA ASP A 232 -10.92 20.28 3.14
C ASP A 232 -11.76 19.00 3.02
N GLU A 233 -13.05 19.14 2.74
CA GLU A 233 -13.98 18.02 2.60
C GLU A 233 -13.81 17.37 1.23
N PRO A 234 -13.58 16.04 1.17
CA PRO A 234 -13.37 15.36 -0.11
C PRO A 234 -14.66 15.23 -0.92
N SER A 235 -14.51 15.09 -2.22
CA SER A 235 -15.62 14.68 -3.09
C SER A 235 -16.17 13.31 -2.67
N ALA A 236 -17.50 13.25 -2.46
CA ALA A 236 -18.17 12.01 -2.11
C ALA A 236 -18.19 10.99 -3.27
N PRO A 237 -18.22 9.67 -3.00
CA PRO A 237 -18.42 8.68 -4.04
C PRO A 237 -19.80 8.87 -4.67
N LYS A 238 -19.90 8.70 -6.00
CA LYS A 238 -21.16 8.79 -6.74
C LYS A 238 -22.09 7.61 -6.45
N GLU A 239 -21.47 6.43 -6.28
CA GLU A 239 -22.16 5.20 -5.93
C GLU A 239 -21.75 4.76 -4.53
N PRO A 240 -22.73 4.60 -3.60
CA PRO A 240 -22.42 4.06 -2.29
C PRO A 240 -21.92 2.62 -2.42
N THR A 241 -21.12 2.17 -1.47
CA THR A 241 -20.74 0.75 -1.39
C THR A 241 -22.03 -0.08 -1.29
N SER A 242 -22.30 -0.91 -2.31
CA SER A 242 -23.28 -1.97 -2.13
C SER A 242 -22.69 -2.93 -1.10
N ALA A 243 -23.38 -3.09 0.02
CA ALA A 243 -23.06 -4.17 0.94
C ALA A 243 -23.34 -5.48 0.17
N ALA A 244 -22.28 -6.16 -0.28
CA ALA A 244 -22.43 -7.48 -0.84
C ALA A 244 -22.92 -8.44 0.26
N ASP A 245 -23.78 -9.38 -0.10
CA ASP A 245 -24.36 -10.31 0.87
C ASP A 245 -23.25 -11.13 1.56
N PRO A 246 -23.36 -11.39 2.87
CA PRO A 246 -22.44 -12.30 3.56
C PRO A 246 -22.50 -13.70 2.96
N VAL A 247 -21.38 -14.40 2.94
CA VAL A 247 -21.28 -15.80 2.55
C VAL A 247 -21.07 -16.66 3.80
N ASP A 248 -21.60 -17.88 3.81
CA ASP A 248 -21.40 -18.84 4.90
C ASP A 248 -20.08 -19.61 4.67
N ALA A 249 -18.98 -18.93 4.92
CA ALA A 249 -17.62 -19.46 4.73
C ALA A 249 -16.64 -18.86 5.74
N THR A 250 -15.60 -19.63 6.05
CA THR A 250 -14.44 -19.21 6.85
C THR A 250 -13.22 -19.07 5.94
N VAL A 251 -12.57 -17.90 5.96
CA VAL A 251 -11.31 -17.63 5.25
C VAL A 251 -10.17 -17.60 6.24
N ALA A 252 -9.16 -18.45 6.02
CA ALA A 252 -7.90 -18.38 6.74
C ALA A 252 -6.90 -17.49 5.98
N VAL A 253 -6.31 -16.51 6.67
CA VAL A 253 -5.34 -15.58 6.09
C VAL A 253 -4.00 -15.75 6.78
N ALA A 254 -2.93 -15.98 5.99
CA ALA A 254 -1.58 -15.94 6.53
C ALA A 254 -1.24 -14.51 7.00
N ASP A 255 -0.80 -14.37 8.24
CA ASP A 255 -0.57 -13.08 8.89
C ASP A 255 0.68 -13.14 9.76
N ASP A 256 1.84 -12.93 9.15
CA ASP A 256 3.14 -12.82 9.81
C ASP A 256 4.12 -11.99 8.96
N ALA A 257 5.40 -11.98 9.34
CA ALA A 257 6.41 -11.18 8.68
C ALA A 257 6.71 -11.63 7.23
N ALA A 258 6.45 -12.90 6.88
CA ALA A 258 6.59 -13.41 5.51
C ALA A 258 5.39 -13.03 4.62
N PHE A 259 4.21 -12.76 5.19
CA PHE A 259 2.94 -12.53 4.48
C PHE A 259 2.28 -11.21 4.92
N CYS A 260 3.02 -10.11 4.81
CA CYS A 260 2.62 -8.81 5.34
C CYS A 260 2.11 -7.82 4.27
N PHE A 261 2.22 -8.11 2.98
CA PHE A 261 1.80 -7.22 1.89
C PHE A 261 0.34 -7.45 1.51
N ARG A 262 -0.53 -6.77 2.23
CA ARG A 262 -1.97 -6.78 1.98
C ARG A 262 -2.55 -5.39 2.24
N TYR A 263 -3.56 -5.04 1.48
CA TYR A 263 -4.32 -3.82 1.75
C TYR A 263 -5.23 -4.02 2.96
N PRO A 264 -5.34 -3.05 3.88
CA PRO A 264 -6.29 -3.13 5.00
C PRO A 264 -7.72 -3.40 4.52
N ALA A 265 -8.10 -2.82 3.38
CA ALA A 265 -9.39 -3.03 2.75
C ALA A 265 -9.67 -4.50 2.39
N THR A 266 -8.65 -5.34 2.18
CA THR A 266 -8.81 -6.79 1.90
C THR A 266 -9.34 -7.52 3.15
N LEU A 267 -8.71 -7.29 4.31
CA LEU A 267 -9.18 -7.89 5.56
C LEU A 267 -10.56 -7.37 5.97
N GLU A 268 -10.82 -6.09 5.74
CA GLU A 268 -12.14 -5.49 5.96
C GLU A 268 -13.20 -6.17 5.08
N ARG A 269 -12.91 -6.38 3.78
CA ARG A 269 -13.82 -7.06 2.86
C ARG A 269 -14.11 -8.49 3.30
N PHE A 270 -13.10 -9.23 3.78
CA PHE A 270 -13.31 -10.57 4.30
C PHE A 270 -14.20 -10.56 5.55
N ARG A 271 -13.93 -9.68 6.53
CA ARG A 271 -14.73 -9.54 7.75
C ARG A 271 -16.18 -9.10 7.49
N GLU A 272 -16.40 -8.27 6.48
CA GLU A 272 -17.75 -7.82 6.08
C GLU A 272 -18.59 -8.97 5.51
N ARG A 273 -17.96 -9.98 4.90
CA ARG A 273 -18.65 -10.99 4.11
C ARG A 273 -18.53 -12.44 4.63
N ALA A 274 -17.49 -12.77 5.39
CA ALA A 274 -17.16 -14.12 5.83
C ALA A 274 -16.61 -14.13 7.24
N GLU A 275 -16.44 -15.30 7.84
CA GLU A 275 -15.62 -15.46 9.04
C GLU A 275 -14.14 -15.40 8.65
N LEU A 276 -13.37 -14.56 9.33
CA LEU A 276 -11.93 -14.40 9.11
C LEU A 276 -11.15 -14.98 10.29
N VAL A 277 -10.23 -15.91 9.99
CA VAL A 277 -9.25 -16.42 10.94
C VAL A 277 -7.84 -16.15 10.41
N THR A 278 -6.88 -15.91 11.28
CA THR A 278 -5.47 -15.70 10.89
C THR A 278 -4.59 -16.80 11.46
N PHE A 279 -3.48 -17.10 10.79
CA PHE A 279 -2.47 -18.04 11.22
C PHE A 279 -1.08 -17.59 10.76
N SER A 280 -0.03 -18.05 11.45
CA SER A 280 1.36 -17.73 11.12
C SER A 280 2.09 -18.95 10.58
N PRO A 281 2.31 -19.06 9.27
CA PRO A 281 3.15 -20.10 8.68
C PRO A 281 4.58 -20.11 9.23
N VAL A 282 5.20 -18.94 9.46
CA VAL A 282 6.56 -18.83 10.01
C VAL A 282 6.63 -19.36 11.43
N ALA A 283 5.60 -19.16 12.25
CA ALA A 283 5.55 -19.69 13.60
C ALA A 283 5.22 -21.20 13.66
N GLY A 284 4.84 -21.81 12.54
CA GLY A 284 4.45 -23.22 12.46
C GLY A 284 3.04 -23.50 12.95
N ASP A 285 2.15 -22.53 12.87
CA ASP A 285 0.74 -22.75 13.12
C ASP A 285 0.17 -23.75 12.10
N SER A 286 -0.65 -24.68 12.54
CA SER A 286 -1.43 -25.52 11.63
C SER A 286 -2.42 -24.67 10.83
N VAL A 287 -2.75 -25.10 9.62
CA VAL A 287 -3.80 -24.46 8.82
C VAL A 287 -5.12 -24.57 9.58
N PRO A 288 -5.82 -23.44 9.88
CA PRO A 288 -7.10 -23.46 10.58
C PRO A 288 -8.17 -24.25 9.80
N ASP A 289 -9.20 -24.75 10.49
CA ASP A 289 -10.40 -25.27 9.83
C ASP A 289 -11.09 -24.13 9.07
N CYS A 290 -11.11 -24.20 7.74
CA CYS A 290 -11.58 -23.13 6.86
C CYS A 290 -12.09 -23.66 5.53
N ASP A 291 -12.81 -22.81 4.80
CA ASP A 291 -13.33 -23.10 3.46
C ASP A 291 -12.39 -22.61 2.34
N GLY A 292 -11.42 -21.76 2.68
CA GLY A 292 -10.37 -21.31 1.76
C GLY A 292 -9.24 -20.56 2.46
N VAL A 293 -8.07 -20.51 1.83
CA VAL A 293 -6.86 -19.87 2.35
C VAL A 293 -6.44 -18.72 1.43
N TYR A 294 -6.05 -17.59 2.03
CA TYR A 294 -5.40 -16.50 1.35
C TYR A 294 -3.97 -16.30 1.89
N LEU A 295 -2.99 -16.39 0.98
CA LEU A 295 -1.59 -16.08 1.22
C LEU A 295 -1.26 -14.72 0.59
N PRO A 296 -1.18 -13.64 1.36
CA PRO A 296 -0.77 -12.33 0.83
C PRO A 296 0.67 -12.33 0.30
N GLY A 297 1.05 -11.23 -0.34
CA GLY A 297 2.45 -10.97 -0.60
C GLY A 297 3.27 -10.67 0.65
N GLY A 298 4.57 -10.49 0.47
CA GLY A 298 5.50 -10.22 1.55
C GLY A 298 6.92 -10.63 1.19
N TYR A 299 7.65 -11.12 2.19
CA TYR A 299 9.06 -11.50 2.08
C TYR A 299 9.29 -12.97 2.49
N PRO A 300 8.68 -13.96 1.82
CA PRO A 300 8.88 -15.37 2.19
C PRO A 300 10.34 -15.82 2.03
N GLU A 301 11.12 -15.19 1.14
CA GLU A 301 12.55 -15.47 0.95
C GLU A 301 13.39 -15.17 2.20
N LEU A 302 12.98 -14.22 3.04
CA LEU A 302 13.67 -13.91 4.29
C LEU A 302 13.41 -14.96 5.38
N TYR A 303 12.38 -15.78 5.21
CA TYR A 303 11.92 -16.80 6.16
C TYR A 303 11.84 -18.18 5.51
N ALA A 304 12.55 -18.40 4.38
CA ALA A 304 12.39 -19.61 3.57
C ALA A 304 12.73 -20.90 4.36
N ALA A 305 13.81 -20.87 5.13
CA ALA A 305 14.21 -22.01 5.97
C ALA A 305 13.25 -22.29 7.14
N GLU A 306 12.70 -21.24 7.76
CA GLU A 306 11.67 -21.34 8.79
C GLU A 306 10.38 -21.93 8.21
N LEU A 307 9.93 -21.43 7.07
CA LEU A 307 8.73 -21.89 6.36
C LEU A 307 8.85 -23.38 5.97
N GLU A 308 10.01 -23.81 5.43
CA GLU A 308 10.27 -25.21 5.10
C GLU A 308 10.22 -26.10 6.36
N SER A 309 10.87 -25.67 7.45
CA SER A 309 10.98 -26.45 8.67
C SER A 309 9.70 -26.48 9.52
N ALA A 310 8.84 -25.48 9.40
CA ALA A 310 7.62 -25.34 10.18
C ALA A 310 6.55 -26.39 9.85
N GLY A 311 6.52 -26.88 8.61
CA GLY A 311 5.58 -27.91 8.16
C GLY A 311 4.20 -27.40 7.76
N THR A 312 3.86 -26.14 8.04
CA THR A 312 2.56 -25.51 7.68
C THR A 312 2.34 -25.49 6.17
N LEU A 313 3.39 -25.17 5.38
CA LEU A 313 3.28 -25.18 3.93
C LEU A 313 3.08 -26.59 3.36
N ALA A 314 3.73 -27.61 3.91
CA ALA A 314 3.54 -29.01 3.51
C ALA A 314 2.12 -29.51 3.85
N GLU A 315 1.56 -29.10 5.00
CA GLU A 315 0.15 -29.33 5.37
C GLU A 315 -0.78 -28.65 4.35
N LEU A 316 -0.53 -27.36 4.02
CA LEU A 316 -1.31 -26.61 3.04
C LEU A 316 -1.29 -27.28 1.66
N GLY A 317 -0.12 -27.74 1.18
CA GLY A 317 0.00 -28.51 -0.07
C GLY A 317 -0.87 -29.77 -0.08
N THR A 318 -0.91 -30.49 1.04
CA THR A 318 -1.76 -31.67 1.21
C THR A 318 -3.25 -31.28 1.09
N LEU A 319 -3.69 -30.27 1.87
CA LEU A 319 -5.07 -29.80 1.86
C LEU A 319 -5.50 -29.25 0.49
N ALA A 320 -4.63 -28.52 -0.20
CA ALA A 320 -4.89 -28.05 -1.56
C ALA A 320 -5.10 -29.20 -2.55
N SER A 321 -4.30 -30.27 -2.44
CA SER A 321 -4.47 -31.49 -3.26
C SER A 321 -5.76 -32.24 -2.96
N GLU A 322 -6.32 -32.08 -1.76
CA GLU A 322 -7.62 -32.62 -1.33
C GLU A 322 -8.77 -31.69 -1.72
N GLY A 323 -8.49 -30.51 -2.30
CA GLY A 323 -9.46 -29.61 -2.91
C GLY A 323 -9.73 -28.32 -2.15
N LEU A 324 -8.99 -28.01 -1.07
CA LEU A 324 -9.10 -26.72 -0.37
C LEU A 324 -8.67 -25.59 -1.33
N PRO A 325 -9.52 -24.58 -1.55
CA PRO A 325 -9.17 -23.41 -2.34
C PRO A 325 -8.04 -22.59 -1.71
N VAL A 326 -6.96 -22.29 -2.49
CA VAL A 326 -5.84 -21.46 -2.03
C VAL A 326 -5.60 -20.34 -3.03
N LEU A 327 -5.64 -19.10 -2.55
CA LEU A 327 -5.30 -17.90 -3.31
C LEU A 327 -3.98 -17.32 -2.79
N GLY A 328 -2.99 -17.14 -3.67
CA GLY A 328 -1.70 -16.51 -3.33
C GLY A 328 -1.38 -15.33 -4.23
N GLU A 329 -0.90 -14.24 -3.64
CA GLU A 329 -0.39 -13.08 -4.39
C GLU A 329 1.11 -12.90 -4.13
N CYS A 330 1.93 -12.71 -5.18
CA CYS A 330 3.36 -12.40 -5.11
C CYS A 330 4.13 -13.35 -4.17
N GLY A 331 4.47 -12.92 -2.94
CA GLY A 331 5.06 -13.80 -1.93
C GLY A 331 4.22 -15.03 -1.61
N GLY A 332 2.88 -14.92 -1.70
CA GLY A 332 1.95 -16.04 -1.57
C GLY A 332 2.11 -17.05 -2.71
N LEU A 333 2.26 -16.60 -3.97
CA LEU A 333 2.61 -17.45 -5.11
C LEU A 333 3.95 -18.16 -4.85
N MET A 334 4.96 -17.42 -4.37
CA MET A 334 6.29 -17.99 -4.06
C MET A 334 6.18 -19.12 -3.02
N ALA A 335 5.38 -18.94 -1.98
CA ALA A 335 5.14 -19.96 -0.95
C ALA A 335 4.32 -21.15 -1.46
N MET A 336 3.50 -20.98 -2.51
CA MET A 336 2.74 -22.05 -3.16
C MET A 336 3.56 -22.84 -4.19
N SER A 337 4.73 -22.35 -4.62
CA SER A 337 5.60 -23.01 -5.61
C SER A 337 6.23 -24.32 -5.07
N GLN A 338 7.00 -25.03 -5.91
CA GLN A 338 7.71 -26.23 -5.51
C GLN A 338 8.90 -25.88 -4.64
N SER A 339 9.67 -24.87 -5.03
CA SER A 339 10.83 -24.38 -4.30
C SER A 339 11.01 -22.87 -4.41
N LEU A 340 11.76 -22.30 -3.44
CA LEU A 340 12.19 -20.92 -3.44
C LEU A 340 13.70 -20.86 -3.21
N THR A 341 14.41 -20.26 -4.19
CA THR A 341 15.86 -20.03 -4.11
C THR A 341 16.12 -18.55 -3.78
N THR A 342 16.83 -18.29 -2.69
CA THR A 342 17.20 -16.93 -2.27
C THR A 342 18.27 -16.31 -3.19
N ALA A 343 18.52 -15.02 -3.08
CA ALA A 343 19.56 -14.32 -3.84
C ALA A 343 20.97 -14.85 -3.53
N GLU A 344 21.19 -15.43 -2.34
CA GLU A 344 22.43 -16.09 -1.92
C GLU A 344 22.56 -17.49 -2.49
N GLY A 345 21.51 -18.03 -3.14
CA GLY A 345 21.50 -19.33 -3.77
C GLY A 345 21.11 -20.48 -2.83
N GLU A 346 20.51 -20.19 -1.68
CA GLU A 346 19.94 -21.19 -0.79
C GLU A 346 18.53 -21.55 -1.27
N THR A 347 18.23 -22.83 -1.40
CA THR A 347 16.94 -23.33 -1.88
C THR A 347 16.20 -24.04 -0.77
N SER A 348 14.93 -23.69 -0.57
CA SER A 348 13.99 -24.31 0.37
C SER A 348 12.78 -24.88 -0.36
N GLU A 349 12.27 -26.03 0.12
CA GLU A 349 11.00 -26.58 -0.35
C GLU A 349 9.83 -25.72 0.16
N MET A 350 8.87 -25.45 -0.73
CA MET A 350 7.67 -24.70 -0.42
C MET A 350 6.43 -25.63 -0.37
N ALA A 351 5.23 -25.09 -0.55
CA ALA A 351 4.01 -25.89 -0.43
C ALA A 351 3.84 -26.95 -1.55
N GLY A 352 4.53 -26.79 -2.69
CA GLY A 352 4.44 -27.70 -3.83
C GLY A 352 3.06 -27.77 -4.48
N ILE A 353 2.27 -26.69 -4.38
CA ILE A 353 0.94 -26.60 -4.98
C ILE A 353 1.04 -26.25 -6.46
N LEU A 354 1.85 -25.22 -6.79
CA LEU A 354 2.00 -24.69 -8.14
C LEU A 354 3.21 -25.30 -8.84
N PRO A 355 3.12 -25.62 -10.16
CA PRO A 355 4.18 -26.23 -10.93
C PRO A 355 5.25 -25.20 -11.36
N ALA A 356 5.98 -24.65 -10.41
CA ALA A 356 7.00 -23.63 -10.62
C ALA A 356 8.09 -23.67 -9.54
N ASP A 357 9.33 -23.36 -9.96
CA ASP A 357 10.46 -23.06 -9.08
C ASP A 357 10.74 -21.57 -9.11
N VAL A 358 10.82 -20.93 -7.94
CA VAL A 358 11.01 -19.47 -7.82
C VAL A 358 12.45 -19.15 -7.45
N THR A 359 13.03 -18.14 -8.11
CA THR A 359 14.39 -17.66 -7.83
C THR A 359 14.40 -16.15 -7.59
N MET A 360 15.02 -15.72 -6.48
CA MET A 360 15.24 -14.31 -6.14
C MET A 360 16.44 -13.74 -6.90
N HIS A 361 16.37 -12.45 -7.22
CA HIS A 361 17.42 -11.70 -7.91
C HIS A 361 17.81 -10.42 -7.15
N ASP A 362 19.02 -9.89 -7.44
CA ASP A 362 19.52 -8.64 -6.86
C ASP A 362 18.82 -7.38 -7.38
N ARG A 363 18.00 -7.49 -8.42
CA ARG A 363 17.27 -6.38 -9.05
C ARG A 363 15.81 -6.77 -9.19
N TYR A 364 14.93 -5.77 -9.11
CA TYR A 364 13.52 -5.99 -9.41
C TYR A 364 13.37 -6.53 -10.84
N GLN A 365 12.43 -7.46 -11.01
CA GLN A 365 12.11 -8.08 -12.29
C GLN A 365 10.93 -7.38 -12.93
N ALA A 366 9.95 -6.96 -12.13
CA ALA A 366 8.81 -6.18 -12.60
C ALA A 366 8.45 -5.07 -11.60
N LEU A 367 7.96 -3.95 -12.12
CA LEU A 367 7.37 -2.83 -11.38
C LEU A 367 6.45 -2.06 -12.32
N ASP A 368 5.16 -2.38 -12.34
CA ASP A 368 4.16 -1.67 -13.18
C ASP A 368 2.75 -1.83 -12.61
N HIS A 369 1.84 -1.00 -13.12
CA HIS A 369 0.41 -1.23 -13.09
C HIS A 369 0.03 -2.31 -14.10
N VAL A 370 -0.71 -3.33 -13.68
CA VAL A 370 -1.02 -4.51 -14.47
C VAL A 370 -2.51 -4.60 -14.79
N GLU A 371 -2.83 -5.03 -16.01
CA GLU A 371 -4.19 -5.44 -16.40
C GLU A 371 -4.14 -6.87 -16.92
N LEU A 372 -4.92 -7.75 -16.30
CA LEU A 372 -5.07 -9.16 -16.63
C LEU A 372 -6.45 -9.42 -17.24
N GLU A 373 -6.52 -10.28 -18.25
CA GLU A 373 -7.79 -10.78 -18.81
C GLU A 373 -7.90 -12.29 -18.54
N ALA A 374 -8.98 -12.70 -17.86
CA ALA A 374 -9.20 -14.10 -17.50
C ALA A 374 -9.57 -14.93 -18.74
N THR A 375 -8.79 -15.96 -19.04
CA THR A 375 -9.03 -16.89 -20.17
C THR A 375 -10.12 -17.89 -19.87
N GLU A 376 -10.32 -18.21 -18.58
CA GLU A 376 -11.33 -19.11 -18.06
C GLU A 376 -11.87 -18.63 -16.69
N GLY A 377 -12.85 -19.31 -16.14
CA GLY A 377 -13.34 -19.01 -14.78
C GLY A 377 -12.34 -19.48 -13.73
N THR A 378 -11.91 -18.55 -12.87
CA THR A 378 -10.91 -18.73 -11.81
C THR A 378 -11.49 -18.52 -10.43
N LEU A 379 -10.67 -18.58 -9.37
CA LEU A 379 -11.07 -18.17 -8.01
C LEU A 379 -11.47 -16.69 -7.92
N THR A 380 -10.88 -15.83 -8.77
CA THR A 380 -10.99 -14.37 -8.66
C THR A 380 -11.71 -13.69 -9.83
N ALA A 381 -12.01 -14.43 -10.91
CA ALA A 381 -12.60 -13.89 -12.14
C ALA A 381 -13.47 -14.88 -12.88
N ASN A 382 -14.41 -14.40 -13.72
CA ASN A 382 -15.04 -15.19 -14.76
C ASN A 382 -14.26 -15.05 -16.08
N ALA A 383 -14.46 -15.99 -17.00
CA ALA A 383 -13.85 -15.88 -18.33
C ALA A 383 -14.21 -14.55 -19.01
N GLY A 384 -13.21 -13.85 -19.50
CA GLY A 384 -13.32 -12.53 -20.14
C GLY A 384 -13.37 -11.35 -19.18
N ASP A 385 -13.38 -11.57 -17.87
CA ASP A 385 -13.26 -10.47 -16.89
C ASP A 385 -11.85 -9.88 -16.93
N ARG A 386 -11.76 -8.56 -16.76
CA ARG A 386 -10.50 -7.84 -16.61
C ARG A 386 -10.28 -7.42 -15.17
N ILE A 387 -9.10 -7.68 -14.66
CA ILE A 387 -8.67 -7.32 -13.31
C ILE A 387 -7.48 -6.38 -13.42
N ARG A 388 -7.49 -5.30 -12.63
CA ARG A 388 -6.37 -4.38 -12.48
C ARG A 388 -5.71 -4.59 -11.15
N GLY A 389 -4.37 -4.58 -11.18
CA GLY A 389 -3.52 -4.69 -10.03
C GLY A 389 -2.19 -3.98 -10.27
N HIS A 390 -1.22 -4.33 -9.48
CA HIS A 390 0.17 -3.94 -9.68
C HIS A 390 1.08 -5.11 -9.39
N GLU A 391 2.26 -5.08 -9.97
CA GLU A 391 3.33 -6.01 -9.67
C GLU A 391 4.59 -5.26 -9.22
N PHE A 392 5.25 -5.78 -8.20
CA PHE A 392 6.56 -5.34 -7.76
C PHE A 392 7.26 -6.52 -7.10
N HIS A 393 8.15 -7.16 -7.84
CA HIS A 393 8.87 -8.32 -7.33
C HIS A 393 10.31 -8.41 -7.86
N TYR A 394 11.15 -9.09 -7.09
CA TYR A 394 12.57 -9.36 -7.37
C TYR A 394 12.80 -10.80 -7.79
N SER A 395 11.74 -11.60 -7.89
CA SER A 395 11.81 -13.01 -8.24
C SER A 395 11.36 -13.26 -9.68
N SER A 396 11.77 -14.40 -10.22
CA SER A 396 11.23 -15.01 -11.42
C SER A 396 10.77 -16.43 -11.12
N ALA A 397 9.76 -16.91 -11.83
CA ALA A 397 9.29 -18.29 -11.74
C ALA A 397 9.67 -19.04 -13.01
N ASP A 398 10.35 -20.18 -12.85
CA ASP A 398 10.57 -21.17 -13.91
C ASP A 398 9.44 -22.19 -13.83
N VAL A 399 8.56 -22.18 -14.83
CA VAL A 399 7.32 -22.95 -14.80
C VAL A 399 7.45 -24.24 -15.58
N ASP A 400 6.83 -25.30 -15.09
CA ASP A 400 6.79 -26.59 -15.77
C ASP A 400 6.07 -26.50 -17.13
N ALA A 401 6.45 -27.35 -18.08
CA ALA A 401 5.94 -27.30 -19.45
C ALA A 401 4.42 -27.56 -19.58
N ASP A 402 3.78 -28.13 -18.58
CA ASP A 402 2.34 -28.39 -18.50
C ASP A 402 1.60 -27.44 -17.55
N ALA A 403 2.28 -26.40 -17.07
CA ALA A 403 1.68 -25.35 -16.24
C ALA A 403 0.49 -24.67 -16.98
N ARG A 404 -0.53 -24.33 -16.21
CA ARG A 404 -1.73 -23.67 -16.73
C ARG A 404 -1.81 -22.25 -16.17
N PHE A 405 -2.10 -21.31 -17.06
CA PHE A 405 -2.28 -19.90 -16.70
C PHE A 405 -3.75 -19.50 -16.82
N ALA A 406 -4.22 -18.80 -15.82
CA ALA A 406 -5.59 -18.29 -15.73
C ALA A 406 -5.81 -17.00 -16.52
N PHE A 407 -4.75 -16.21 -16.71
CA PHE A 407 -4.83 -14.88 -17.29
C PHE A 407 -3.84 -14.65 -18.42
N GLU A 408 -4.31 -13.92 -19.45
CA GLU A 408 -3.43 -13.20 -20.38
C GLU A 408 -3.08 -11.83 -19.78
N THR A 409 -1.80 -11.44 -19.84
CA THR A 409 -1.34 -10.13 -19.40
C THR A 409 -1.59 -9.12 -20.52
N VAL A 410 -2.57 -8.22 -20.32
CA VAL A 410 -2.90 -7.16 -21.27
C VAL A 410 -1.94 -5.98 -21.12
N ARG A 411 -1.50 -5.72 -19.89
CA ARG A 411 -0.47 -4.75 -19.50
C ARG A 411 0.33 -5.29 -18.32
N GLY A 412 1.64 -5.04 -18.29
CA GLY A 412 2.58 -5.53 -17.29
C GLY A 412 3.38 -6.73 -17.80
N ASP A 413 4.17 -7.36 -16.93
CA ASP A 413 5.03 -8.50 -17.27
C ASP A 413 4.40 -9.84 -16.88
N GLY A 414 3.75 -9.93 -15.71
CA GLY A 414 3.21 -11.19 -15.19
C GLY A 414 4.33 -12.23 -14.91
N ILE A 415 4.00 -13.52 -15.04
CA ILE A 415 4.92 -14.61 -14.72
C ILE A 415 5.92 -14.86 -15.86
N ASP A 416 5.49 -14.81 -17.14
CA ASP A 416 6.31 -15.18 -18.30
C ASP A 416 6.38 -14.11 -19.41
N GLY A 417 5.94 -12.87 -19.13
CA GLY A 417 5.87 -11.77 -20.08
C GLY A 417 4.60 -11.75 -20.93
N GLY A 418 3.68 -12.65 -20.74
CA GLY A 418 2.41 -12.73 -21.48
C GLY A 418 1.26 -13.31 -20.70
N HIS A 419 1.57 -13.98 -19.60
CA HIS A 419 0.58 -14.65 -18.77
C HIS A 419 0.83 -14.44 -17.29
N ASP A 420 -0.22 -14.55 -16.48
CA ASP A 420 -0.18 -14.61 -15.03
C ASP A 420 -1.24 -15.59 -14.50
N GLY A 421 -1.19 -15.87 -13.20
CA GLY A 421 -2.14 -16.74 -12.54
C GLY A 421 -1.93 -18.22 -12.80
N LEU A 422 -0.90 -18.80 -12.17
CA LEU A 422 -0.71 -20.25 -12.17
C LEU A 422 -1.84 -20.93 -11.43
N THR A 423 -2.38 -22.00 -12.02
CA THR A 423 -3.48 -22.77 -11.44
C THR A 423 -3.14 -24.25 -11.33
N GLU A 424 -3.43 -24.83 -10.16
CA GLU A 424 -3.42 -26.29 -9.95
C GLU A 424 -4.45 -26.63 -8.86
N TYR A 425 -5.15 -27.75 -8.97
CA TYR A 425 -6.27 -28.10 -8.11
C TYR A 425 -7.35 -26.98 -8.09
N ASN A 426 -7.75 -26.51 -6.89
CA ASN A 426 -8.57 -25.33 -6.67
C ASN A 426 -7.73 -24.14 -6.22
N SER A 427 -6.50 -24.00 -6.72
CA SER A 427 -5.58 -22.98 -6.28
C SER A 427 -5.24 -22.00 -7.40
N LEU A 428 -4.93 -20.76 -7.04
CA LEU A 428 -4.53 -19.68 -7.94
C LEU A 428 -3.41 -18.89 -7.28
N GLY A 429 -2.27 -18.78 -7.96
CA GLY A 429 -1.15 -17.91 -7.55
C GLY A 429 -0.83 -16.89 -8.63
N THR A 430 -0.75 -15.60 -8.27
CA THR A 430 -0.44 -14.49 -9.17
C THR A 430 0.76 -13.70 -8.67
N TYR A 431 1.57 -13.11 -9.56
CA TYR A 431 2.50 -12.05 -9.14
C TYR A 431 1.78 -10.74 -8.86
N VAL A 432 0.63 -10.55 -9.48
CA VAL A 432 -0.15 -9.33 -9.37
C VAL A 432 -0.88 -9.26 -8.03
N HIS A 433 -0.74 -8.11 -7.36
CA HIS A 433 -1.54 -7.74 -6.21
C HIS A 433 -2.80 -6.99 -6.66
N VAL A 434 -3.95 -7.41 -6.17
CA VAL A 434 -5.21 -6.76 -6.50
C VAL A 434 -5.81 -6.03 -5.30
N HIS A 435 -6.53 -4.93 -5.56
CA HIS A 435 -7.27 -4.22 -4.52
C HIS A 435 -8.72 -4.76 -4.45
N PRO A 436 -9.37 -4.80 -3.27
CA PRO A 436 -10.76 -5.30 -3.13
C PRO A 436 -11.79 -4.62 -4.03
N GLU A 437 -11.57 -3.36 -4.41
CA GLU A 437 -12.43 -2.63 -5.35
C GLU A 437 -12.41 -3.22 -6.77
N SER A 438 -11.49 -4.14 -7.07
CA SER A 438 -11.48 -4.92 -8.33
C SER A 438 -12.60 -5.97 -8.40
N GLY A 439 -13.18 -6.35 -7.25
CA GLY A 439 -14.15 -7.45 -7.13
C GLY A 439 -13.53 -8.86 -7.05
N ALA A 440 -12.21 -9.00 -7.20
CA ALA A 440 -11.52 -10.29 -7.18
C ALA A 440 -11.75 -11.07 -5.88
N PHE A 441 -11.66 -10.40 -4.73
CA PHE A 441 -11.89 -11.03 -3.43
C PHE A 441 -13.37 -11.36 -3.17
N ASP A 442 -14.29 -10.58 -3.73
CA ASP A 442 -15.73 -10.90 -3.67
C ASP A 442 -16.00 -12.20 -4.41
N ARG A 443 -15.38 -12.35 -5.59
CA ARG A 443 -15.48 -13.57 -6.39
C ARG A 443 -14.84 -14.77 -5.69
N PHE A 444 -13.70 -14.58 -5.03
CA PHE A 444 -13.07 -15.63 -4.22
C PHE A 444 -14.03 -16.12 -3.13
N LEU A 445 -14.62 -15.22 -2.35
CA LEU A 445 -15.59 -15.57 -1.30
C LEU A 445 -16.81 -16.33 -1.84
N GLU A 446 -17.36 -15.90 -2.98
CA GLU A 446 -18.51 -16.59 -3.64
C GLU A 446 -18.15 -18.02 -4.07
N ARG A 447 -16.87 -18.30 -4.37
CA ARG A 447 -16.39 -19.65 -4.71
C ARG A 447 -16.23 -20.56 -3.51
N LEU A 448 -16.15 -20.00 -2.29
CA LEU A 448 -16.07 -20.76 -1.05
C LEU A 448 -17.44 -21.17 -0.52
N GLU A 449 -18.51 -20.48 -0.96
CA GLU A 449 -19.88 -20.81 -0.56
C GLU A 449 -20.24 -22.22 -1.04
N ARG A 450 -20.70 -23.08 -0.12
CA ARG A 450 -21.02 -24.50 -0.35
C ARG A 450 -22.41 -24.72 -0.92
#